data_efb9c8ca26df6e965ff6ca81ff14b1b6
#
_entry.id   efb9c8ca26df6e965ff6ca81ff14b1b6
#
_cell.length_a   1.000
_cell.length_b   1.000
_cell.length_c   1.000
_cell.angle_alpha   90.00
_cell.angle_beta   90.00
_cell.angle_gamma   90.00
#
_symmetry.space_group_name_H-M   'P 1'
#
loop_
_entity.id
_entity.type
_entity.pdbx_description
1 polymer ?
#
loop_
_entity_poly.entity_id
_entity_poly.type
_entity_poly.pdbx_seq_one_letter_code
_entity_poly.pdbx_strand_id
1 'polypeptide(L)'
;MIVTTTPTIEGKTIKAYKGIVVGEVISGIDFVKDFAAGLTNFFGGRSQSYEGELVEAREQALQEMQNRAEKLGANAVVGVDIDYEVLGSSNNMLMVNVSGTAVLVE
;
A
#
# COMPACT_ATOMS: atom_id res chain seq x y z
N MET A 1 6.05 11.00 -9.18
CA MET A 1 5.09 11.73 -8.30
C MET A 1 5.57 11.62 -6.85
N ILE A 2 5.41 12.67 -6.08
CA ILE A 2 5.77 12.64 -4.66
C ILE A 2 4.63 11.98 -3.89
N VAL A 3 4.95 10.96 -3.09
CA VAL A 3 4.00 10.26 -2.24
C VAL A 3 4.54 10.31 -0.82
N THR A 4 3.77 10.83 0.12
CA THR A 4 4.25 11.06 1.47
C THR A 4 3.16 10.85 2.52
N THR A 5 3.56 10.46 3.72
CA THR A 5 2.65 10.33 4.85
C THR A 5 2.39 11.66 5.53
N THR A 6 3.18 12.69 5.22
CA THR A 6 2.99 14.03 5.78
C THR A 6 1.77 14.72 5.16
N PRO A 7 1.15 15.66 5.88
CA PRO A 7 -0.01 16.39 5.33
C PRO A 7 0.37 17.45 4.29
N THR A 8 1.64 17.81 4.23
CA THR A 8 2.14 18.81 3.29
C THR A 8 3.49 18.37 2.77
N ILE A 9 3.98 19.07 1.73
CA ILE A 9 5.30 18.81 1.16
C ILE A 9 6.12 20.08 1.33
N GLU A 10 7.23 19.96 2.05
CA GLU A 10 8.09 21.11 2.32
C GLU A 10 8.63 21.68 1.00
N GLY A 11 8.61 23.01 0.91
CA GLY A 11 9.05 23.70 -0.29
C GLY A 11 8.03 23.76 -1.41
N LYS A 12 6.84 23.21 -1.20
CA LYS A 12 5.77 23.23 -2.20
C LYS A 12 4.47 23.69 -1.59
N THR A 13 3.63 24.26 -2.43
CA THR A 13 2.31 24.75 -2.02
C THR A 13 1.23 23.89 -2.66
N ILE A 14 0.26 23.44 -1.87
CA ILE A 14 -0.89 22.72 -2.39
C ILE A 14 -1.82 23.74 -3.06
N LYS A 15 -2.00 23.62 -4.37
CA LYS A 15 -2.86 24.50 -5.15
C LYS A 15 -4.27 23.97 -5.28
N ALA A 16 -4.43 22.66 -5.29
CA ALA A 16 -5.75 22.04 -5.40
C ALA A 16 -5.76 20.67 -4.76
N TYR A 17 -6.86 20.35 -4.13
CA TYR A 17 -7.14 19.01 -3.62
C TYR A 17 -7.97 18.28 -4.67
N LYS A 18 -7.51 17.15 -5.14
CA LYS A 18 -8.17 16.41 -6.22
C LYS A 18 -9.07 15.29 -5.73
N GLY A 19 -8.92 14.91 -4.46
CA GLY A 19 -9.79 13.91 -3.85
C GLY A 19 -9.03 12.80 -3.14
N ILE A 20 -9.77 11.92 -2.53
CA ILE A 20 -9.23 10.75 -1.85
C ILE A 20 -8.91 9.69 -2.89
N VAL A 21 -7.74 9.10 -2.78
CA VAL A 21 -7.33 7.99 -3.66
C VAL A 21 -6.96 6.79 -2.79
N VAL A 22 -7.23 5.61 -3.33
CA VAL A 22 -7.04 4.34 -2.63
C VAL A 22 -6.35 3.38 -3.58
N GLY A 23 -5.54 2.50 -3.03
CA GLY A 23 -4.99 1.36 -3.76
C GLY A 23 -5.15 0.13 -2.89
N GLU A 24 -5.51 -1.00 -3.49
CA GLU A 24 -5.80 -2.23 -2.76
C GLU A 24 -5.23 -3.43 -3.48
N VAL A 25 -4.62 -4.33 -2.72
CA VAL A 25 -4.15 -5.61 -3.24
C VAL A 25 -4.59 -6.69 -2.28
N ILE A 26 -5.19 -7.74 -2.83
CA ILE A 26 -5.61 -8.90 -2.05
C ILE A 26 -4.76 -10.08 -2.50
N SER A 27 -4.06 -10.69 -1.55
CA SER A 27 -3.31 -11.91 -1.76
C SER A 27 -4.12 -13.08 -1.26
N GLY A 28 -4.14 -14.16 -2.03
CA GLY A 28 -5.00 -15.30 -1.74
C GLY A 28 -4.34 -16.35 -0.86
N ILE A 29 -4.92 -17.53 -0.92
CA ILE A 29 -4.59 -18.67 -0.07
C ILE A 29 -3.10 -19.03 -0.12
N ASP A 30 -2.49 -19.00 -1.29
CA ASP A 30 -1.10 -19.42 -1.45
C ASP A 30 -0.16 -18.52 -0.65
N PHE A 31 -0.41 -17.22 -0.67
CA PHE A 31 0.36 -16.28 0.13
C PHE A 31 0.27 -16.61 1.61
N VAL A 32 -0.93 -16.86 2.11
CA VAL A 32 -1.13 -17.14 3.52
C VAL A 32 -0.53 -18.48 3.91
N LYS A 33 -0.58 -19.47 3.03
CA LYS A 33 0.09 -20.75 3.26
C LYS A 33 1.59 -20.57 3.38
N ASP A 34 2.17 -19.80 2.48
CA ASP A 34 3.61 -19.52 2.52
C ASP A 34 3.97 -18.75 3.79
N PHE A 35 3.11 -17.85 4.21
CA PHE A 35 3.27 -17.14 5.46
C PHE A 35 3.27 -18.09 6.66
N ALA A 36 2.28 -18.99 6.72
CA ALA A 36 2.17 -19.93 7.82
C ALA A 36 3.38 -20.88 7.84
N ALA A 37 3.81 -21.34 6.68
CA ALA A 37 5.01 -22.16 6.56
C ALA A 37 6.24 -21.40 7.00
N GLY A 38 6.33 -20.13 6.61
CA GLY A 38 7.42 -19.26 7.04
C GLY A 38 7.47 -19.08 8.55
N LEU A 39 6.32 -18.94 9.19
CA LEU A 39 6.24 -18.84 10.64
C LEU A 39 6.65 -20.14 11.30
N THR A 40 6.25 -21.28 10.74
CA THR A 40 6.63 -22.58 11.26
C THR A 40 8.14 -22.76 11.20
N ASN A 41 8.77 -22.26 10.17
CA ASN A 41 10.21 -22.34 9.97
C ASN A 41 10.95 -21.16 10.58
N PHE A 42 10.25 -20.26 11.21
CA PHE A 42 10.79 -19.00 11.69
C PHE A 42 11.91 -19.17 12.70
N PHE A 43 11.87 -20.24 13.45
CA PHE A 43 12.92 -20.52 14.45
C PHE A 43 14.28 -20.70 13.79
N GLY A 44 14.30 -20.97 12.49
CA GLY A 44 15.51 -21.07 11.73
C GLY A 44 15.90 -19.77 11.02
N GLY A 45 15.06 -18.73 11.15
CA GLY A 45 15.31 -17.44 10.49
C GLY A 45 14.04 -16.87 9.86
N ARG A 46 14.19 -15.72 9.23
CA ARG A 46 13.08 -15.03 8.56
C ARG A 46 12.79 -15.65 7.20
N SER A 47 11.51 -15.71 6.87
CA SER A 47 11.11 -16.12 5.52
C SER A 47 11.22 -14.95 4.56
N GLN A 48 12.25 -14.96 3.73
CA GLN A 48 12.44 -13.89 2.74
C GLN A 48 11.34 -13.88 1.68
N SER A 49 10.83 -15.05 1.30
CA SER A 49 9.74 -15.10 0.31
C SER A 49 8.48 -14.45 0.86
N TYR A 50 8.19 -14.62 2.12
CA TYR A 50 7.05 -13.98 2.75
C TYR A 50 7.22 -12.45 2.77
N GLU A 51 8.39 -11.97 3.18
CA GLU A 51 8.65 -10.54 3.21
C GLU A 51 8.60 -9.95 1.80
N GLY A 52 9.11 -10.67 0.81
CA GLY A 52 9.05 -10.25 -0.58
C GLY A 52 7.62 -10.09 -1.09
N GLU A 53 6.75 -11.04 -0.74
CA GLU A 53 5.34 -10.99 -1.11
C GLU A 53 4.64 -9.79 -0.48
N LEU A 54 4.93 -9.52 0.78
CA LEU A 54 4.34 -8.40 1.50
C LEU A 54 4.79 -7.06 0.91
N VAL A 55 6.08 -6.93 0.64
CA VAL A 55 6.64 -5.72 0.02
C VAL A 55 6.05 -5.53 -1.38
N GLU A 56 5.97 -6.59 -2.16
CA GLU A 56 5.41 -6.52 -3.51
C GLU A 56 3.95 -6.08 -3.48
N ALA A 57 3.14 -6.65 -2.60
CA ALA A 57 1.74 -6.27 -2.46
C ALA A 57 1.60 -4.80 -2.09
N ARG A 58 2.42 -4.33 -1.18
CA ARG A 58 2.42 -2.92 -0.76
C ARG A 58 2.79 -2.00 -1.93
N GLU A 59 3.84 -2.36 -2.67
CA GLU A 59 4.28 -1.55 -3.81
C GLU A 59 3.21 -1.50 -4.91
N GLN A 60 2.53 -2.61 -5.15
CA GLN A 60 1.43 -2.65 -6.11
C GLN A 60 0.27 -1.76 -5.67
N ALA A 61 -0.08 -1.81 -4.40
CA ALA A 61 -1.15 -0.97 -3.85
C ALA A 61 -0.80 0.52 -3.98
N LEU A 62 0.44 0.88 -3.65
CA LEU A 62 0.91 2.25 -3.79
C LEU A 62 0.90 2.71 -5.26
N GLN A 63 1.30 1.85 -6.17
CA GLN A 63 1.30 2.17 -7.60
C GLN A 63 -0.12 2.39 -8.12
N GLU A 64 -1.05 1.54 -7.70
CA GLU A 64 -2.45 1.69 -8.09
C GLU A 64 -3.03 3.01 -7.58
N MET A 65 -2.73 3.37 -6.35
CA MET A 65 -3.14 4.66 -5.78
C MET A 65 -2.58 5.82 -6.60
N GLN A 66 -1.30 5.77 -6.97
CA GLN A 66 -0.67 6.79 -7.77
C GLN A 66 -1.30 6.91 -9.16
N ASN A 67 -1.60 5.77 -9.79
CA ASN A 67 -2.25 5.78 -11.10
C ASN A 67 -3.60 6.47 -11.04
N ARG A 68 -4.35 6.24 -9.98
CA ARG A 68 -5.65 6.90 -9.78
C ARG A 68 -5.47 8.39 -9.53
N ALA A 69 -4.45 8.78 -8.78
CA ALA A 69 -4.15 10.19 -8.54
C ALA A 69 -3.79 10.91 -9.86
N GLU A 70 -3.00 10.28 -10.71
CA GLU A 70 -2.65 10.84 -12.01
C GLU A 70 -3.89 11.09 -12.88
N LYS A 71 -4.85 10.16 -12.85
CA LYS A 71 -6.08 10.31 -13.61
C LYS A 71 -6.93 11.50 -13.14
N LEU A 72 -6.76 11.91 -11.89
CA LEU A 72 -7.43 13.08 -11.35
C LEU A 72 -6.69 14.38 -11.64
N GLY A 73 -5.53 14.30 -12.28
CA GLY A 73 -4.71 15.47 -12.57
C GLY A 73 -3.79 15.89 -11.43
N ALA A 74 -3.58 15.01 -10.46
CA ALA A 74 -2.69 15.29 -9.34
C ALA A 74 -1.23 15.03 -9.72
N ASN A 75 -0.32 15.68 -9.00
CA ASN A 75 1.11 15.42 -9.14
C ASN A 75 1.76 15.01 -7.81
N ALA A 76 0.95 14.81 -6.79
CA ALA A 76 1.43 14.32 -5.50
C ALA A 76 0.28 13.67 -4.74
N VAL A 77 0.63 12.82 -3.76
CA VAL A 77 -0.32 12.24 -2.82
C VAL A 77 0.23 12.47 -1.42
N VAL A 78 -0.57 13.11 -0.58
CA VAL A 78 -0.18 13.43 0.81
C VAL A 78 -1.06 12.67 1.79
N GLY A 79 -0.63 12.62 3.05
CA GLY A 79 -1.39 11.98 4.11
C GLY A 79 -1.61 10.49 3.89
N VAL A 80 -0.62 9.81 3.30
CA VAL A 80 -0.76 8.39 2.95
C VAL A 80 -0.79 7.54 4.21
N ASP A 81 -1.73 6.60 4.24
CA ASP A 81 -1.86 5.61 5.28
C ASP A 81 -1.83 4.23 4.64
N ILE A 82 -1.15 3.29 5.28
CA ILE A 82 -0.99 1.93 4.79
C ILE A 82 -1.50 0.97 5.85
N ASP A 83 -2.49 0.16 5.48
CA ASP A 83 -3.09 -0.82 6.39
C ASP A 83 -2.97 -2.22 5.82
N TYR A 84 -2.85 -3.17 6.73
CA TYR A 84 -2.83 -4.60 6.42
C TYR A 84 -3.96 -5.26 7.16
N GLU A 85 -4.67 -6.18 6.49
CA GLU A 85 -5.79 -6.86 7.10
C GLU A 85 -5.85 -8.30 6.63
N VAL A 86 -6.07 -9.21 7.58
CA VAL A 86 -6.24 -10.61 7.26
C VAL A 86 -7.73 -10.88 7.11
N LEU A 87 -8.11 -11.46 5.99
CA LEU A 87 -9.50 -11.68 5.62
C LEU A 87 -9.81 -13.18 5.47
N GLY A 88 -11.11 -13.46 5.43
CA GLY A 88 -11.60 -14.81 5.20
C GLY A 88 -11.84 -15.57 6.48
N SER A 89 -12.75 -16.54 6.44
CA SER A 89 -13.13 -17.33 7.62
C SER A 89 -11.99 -18.17 8.19
N SER A 90 -11.00 -18.47 7.37
CA SER A 90 -9.83 -19.25 7.78
C SER A 90 -8.56 -18.40 7.81
N ASN A 91 -8.70 -17.09 7.80
CA ASN A 91 -7.57 -16.17 7.70
C ASN A 91 -6.68 -16.50 6.51
N ASN A 92 -7.30 -16.80 5.37
CA ASN A 92 -6.59 -17.28 4.18
C ASN A 92 -6.37 -16.21 3.11
N MET A 93 -6.65 -14.96 3.44
CA MET A 93 -6.40 -13.84 2.54
C MET A 93 -5.78 -12.69 3.31
N LEU A 94 -4.89 -11.97 2.65
CA LEU A 94 -4.28 -10.75 3.18
C LEU A 94 -4.64 -9.59 2.26
N MET A 95 -5.12 -8.51 2.83
CA MET A 95 -5.37 -7.29 2.08
C MET A 95 -4.36 -6.21 2.49
N VAL A 96 -3.77 -5.56 1.50
CA VAL A 96 -3.00 -4.34 1.72
C VAL A 96 -3.82 -3.20 1.15
N ASN A 97 -4.10 -2.23 1.97
CA ASN A 97 -4.91 -1.09 1.61
C ASN A 97 -4.12 0.19 1.88
N VAL A 98 -3.98 1.02 0.86
CA VAL A 98 -3.34 2.32 1.00
C VAL A 98 -4.33 3.41 0.63
N SER A 99 -4.26 4.53 1.32
CA SER A 99 -5.12 5.67 1.03
C SER A 99 -4.33 6.96 1.16
N GLY A 100 -4.81 8.01 0.54
CA GLY A 100 -4.18 9.31 0.62
C GLY A 100 -5.02 10.37 -0.06
N THR A 101 -4.53 11.59 -0.05
CA THR A 101 -5.19 12.71 -0.72
C THR A 101 -4.38 13.11 -1.94
N ALA A 102 -5.00 13.02 -3.10
CA ALA A 102 -4.39 13.46 -4.35
C ALA A 102 -4.42 14.99 -4.40
N VAL A 103 -3.27 15.60 -4.68
CA VAL A 103 -3.14 17.07 -4.69
C VAL A 103 -2.34 17.53 -5.91
N LEU A 104 -2.57 18.78 -6.28
CA LEU A 104 -1.72 19.47 -7.23
C LEU A 104 -0.85 20.44 -6.43
N VAL A 105 0.45 20.28 -6.53
CA VAL A 105 1.43 21.15 -5.85
C VAL A 105 2.30 21.89 -6.86
N GLU A 106 2.79 23.02 -6.41
CA GLU A 106 3.72 23.85 -7.19
C GLU A 106 4.89 24.33 -6.34
#